data_6f3100122967e7d6d66ccfa7e1ce1a76
#
_entry.id   6f3100122967e7d6d66ccfa7e1ce1a76
#
_cell.length_a   1.000
_cell.length_b   1.000
_cell.length_c   1.000
_cell.angle_alpha   90.00
_cell.angle_beta   90.00
_cell.angle_gamma   90.00
#
_symmetry.space_group_name_H-M   'P 1'
#
loop_
_entity.id
_entity.type
_entity.pdbx_description
1 polymer ?
#
loop_
_entity_poly.entity_id
_entity_poly.type
_entity_poly.pdbx_seq_one_letter_code
_entity_poly.pdbx_strand_id
1 'polypeptide(L)'
;MIVGACVERRGAAHVTDTRSERLQQLRTALWLAAGINNVDVGSMVGRYPRLIAGDLTVAVPLKLNALQEGMPGIDLKRLVEAVPQLLSLDPEVSVITRAYALLELLPRRDVLRMCELHPQLLSVDTQRVVVPAFNALRSELASYGLRGAIASQVAEKTPRLLTTTPGTIAARLALLERISPGTISALQKRPSSLARLMCASERALMRIKFLREVDPGVELNPVTAVCLSVAEFKRRYPQFDAWVKVAANERRTEQ
;
A
#
# COMPACT_ATOMS: atom_id res chain seq x y z
N MET A 1 40.24 -38.21 24.16
CA MET A 1 39.75 -37.32 23.06
C MET A 1 38.24 -37.47 22.87
N ILE A 2 37.39 -37.02 23.78
CA ILE A 2 35.93 -36.91 23.65
C ILE A 2 35.45 -35.84 24.66
N VAL A 3 35.59 -34.55 24.36
CA VAL A 3 35.01 -33.47 25.17
C VAL A 3 34.47 -32.30 24.29
N GLY A 4 34.62 -32.36 22.95
CA GLY A 4 34.30 -31.24 22.07
C GLY A 4 32.89 -31.19 21.46
N ALA A 5 32.06 -32.21 21.59
CA ALA A 5 30.81 -32.31 20.81
C ALA A 5 29.53 -31.94 21.59
N CYS A 6 29.61 -31.57 22.86
CA CYS A 6 28.41 -31.37 23.70
C CYS A 6 28.04 -29.90 23.94
N VAL A 7 28.93 -28.94 23.59
CA VAL A 7 28.70 -27.50 23.88
C VAL A 7 27.88 -26.82 22.79
N GLU A 8 28.05 -27.19 21.52
CA GLU A 8 27.32 -26.54 20.43
C GLU A 8 25.82 -26.87 20.36
N ARG A 9 25.41 -28.08 20.79
CA ARG A 9 23.98 -28.46 20.79
C ARG A 9 23.15 -27.75 21.88
N ARG A 10 23.78 -27.38 23.01
CA ARG A 10 23.05 -26.66 24.08
C ARG A 10 22.79 -25.20 23.72
N GLY A 11 23.68 -24.54 23.00
CA GLY A 11 23.49 -23.18 22.56
C GLY A 11 22.35 -23.00 21.55
N ALA A 12 22.25 -23.90 20.58
CA ALA A 12 21.20 -23.84 19.56
C ALA A 12 19.79 -24.15 20.11
N ALA A 13 19.68 -25.11 21.03
CA ALA A 13 18.42 -25.45 21.68
C ALA A 13 17.91 -24.32 22.59
N HIS A 14 18.79 -23.64 23.31
CA HIS A 14 18.42 -22.54 24.20
C HIS A 14 17.98 -21.28 23.41
N VAL A 15 18.57 -20.99 22.26
CA VAL A 15 18.19 -19.86 21.40
C VAL A 15 16.84 -20.11 20.72
N THR A 16 16.55 -21.33 20.34
CA THR A 16 15.23 -21.68 19.75
C THR A 16 14.12 -21.64 20.79
N ASP A 17 14.38 -22.02 22.03
CA ASP A 17 13.43 -22.00 23.13
C ASP A 17 13.03 -20.57 23.49
N THR A 18 14.00 -19.68 23.67
CA THR A 18 13.75 -18.26 23.95
C THR A 18 12.97 -17.54 22.84
N ARG A 19 13.20 -17.90 21.58
CA ARG A 19 12.42 -17.31 20.46
C ARG A 19 10.96 -17.79 20.48
N SER A 20 10.72 -19.06 20.74
CA SER A 20 9.38 -19.63 20.85
C SER A 20 8.59 -19.00 21.99
N GLU A 21 9.21 -18.82 23.14
CA GLU A 21 8.63 -18.13 24.30
C GLU A 21 8.28 -16.68 23.99
N ARG A 22 9.16 -15.94 23.30
CA ARG A 22 8.91 -14.55 22.89
C ARG A 22 7.76 -14.43 21.90
N LEU A 23 7.63 -15.34 20.95
CA LEU A 23 6.49 -15.39 20.04
C LEU A 23 5.18 -15.63 20.80
N GLN A 24 5.22 -16.51 21.79
CA GLN A 24 4.04 -16.79 22.64
C GLN A 24 3.69 -15.59 23.51
N GLN A 25 4.66 -14.91 24.12
CA GLN A 25 4.44 -13.68 24.88
C GLN A 25 3.79 -12.59 24.01
N LEU A 26 4.29 -12.39 22.78
CA LEU A 26 3.69 -11.41 21.86
C LEU A 26 2.25 -11.78 21.51
N ARG A 27 1.98 -13.06 21.21
CA ARG A 27 0.61 -13.53 20.93
C ARG A 27 -0.33 -13.27 22.11
N THR A 28 0.11 -13.58 23.31
CA THR A 28 -0.65 -13.35 24.54
C THR A 28 -0.89 -11.86 24.76
N ALA A 29 0.10 -11.01 24.57
CA ALA A 29 -0.01 -9.56 24.72
C ALA A 29 -1.01 -8.96 23.72
N LEU A 30 -0.99 -9.37 22.45
CA LEU A 30 -1.93 -8.94 21.42
C LEU A 30 -3.38 -9.35 21.76
N TRP A 31 -3.55 -10.58 22.23
CA TRP A 31 -4.87 -11.08 22.61
C TRP A 31 -5.45 -10.38 23.85
N LEU A 32 -4.64 -10.25 24.91
CA LEU A 32 -5.10 -9.65 26.17
C LEU A 32 -5.42 -8.16 26.03
N ALA A 33 -4.63 -7.41 25.26
CA ALA A 33 -4.80 -5.96 25.16
C ALA A 33 -5.92 -5.53 24.21
N ALA A 34 -6.08 -6.20 23.09
CA ALA A 34 -6.98 -5.77 22.02
C ALA A 34 -7.86 -6.89 21.44
N GLY A 35 -7.92 -8.05 22.10
CA GLY A 35 -8.65 -9.22 21.59
C GLY A 35 -8.12 -9.74 20.25
N ILE A 36 -6.91 -9.35 19.87
CA ILE A 36 -6.31 -9.72 18.59
C ILE A 36 -5.89 -11.19 18.63
N ASN A 37 -6.70 -12.04 18.02
CA ASN A 37 -6.46 -13.47 17.88
C ASN A 37 -6.20 -13.84 16.41
N ASN A 38 -5.76 -15.07 16.18
CA ASN A 38 -5.53 -15.62 14.82
C ASN A 38 -4.59 -14.74 13.96
N VAL A 39 -3.52 -14.23 14.59
CA VAL A 39 -2.47 -13.44 13.92
C VAL A 39 -1.25 -14.33 13.68
N ASP A 40 -0.67 -14.26 12.49
CA ASP A 40 0.61 -14.91 12.21
C ASP A 40 1.79 -14.10 12.79
N VAL A 41 2.00 -14.27 14.10
CA VAL A 41 3.10 -13.62 14.83
C VAL A 41 4.47 -14.02 14.25
N GLY A 42 4.61 -15.25 13.73
CA GLY A 42 5.83 -15.71 13.09
C GLY A 42 6.18 -14.88 11.86
N SER A 43 5.20 -14.65 10.99
CA SER A 43 5.34 -13.76 9.82
C SER A 43 5.62 -12.30 10.21
N MET A 44 4.95 -11.78 11.23
CA MET A 44 5.18 -10.42 11.73
C MET A 44 6.63 -10.25 12.19
N VAL A 45 7.14 -11.15 13.01
CA VAL A 45 8.52 -11.15 13.50
C VAL A 45 9.52 -11.41 12.38
N GLY A 46 9.16 -12.25 11.40
CA GLY A 46 9.97 -12.44 10.19
C GLY A 46 10.18 -11.16 9.40
N ARG A 47 9.15 -10.33 9.26
CA ARG A 47 9.21 -9.01 8.60
C ARG A 47 9.87 -7.93 9.46
N TYR A 48 9.72 -8.01 10.78
CA TYR A 48 10.25 -7.04 11.72
C TYR A 48 10.80 -7.72 12.98
N PRO A 49 12.04 -8.26 12.94
CA PRO A 49 12.62 -9.02 14.05
C PRO A 49 12.75 -8.24 15.38
N ARG A 50 12.90 -6.93 15.29
CA ARG A 50 12.98 -6.05 16.48
C ARG A 50 11.69 -6.07 17.33
N LEU A 51 10.60 -6.57 16.79
CA LEU A 51 9.32 -6.64 17.50
C LEU A 51 9.39 -7.44 18.79
N ILE A 52 10.25 -8.47 18.85
CA ILE A 52 10.44 -9.31 20.04
C ILE A 52 11.60 -8.87 20.93
N ALA A 53 12.21 -7.70 20.65
CA ALA A 53 13.32 -7.18 21.43
C ALA A 53 12.80 -6.20 22.50
N GLY A 54 12.38 -6.59 23.63
CA GLY A 54 11.89 -5.70 24.69
C GLY A 54 10.88 -6.37 25.59
N ASP A 55 10.23 -5.59 26.46
CA ASP A 55 9.15 -6.07 27.31
C ASP A 55 7.83 -6.11 26.53
N LEU A 56 7.47 -7.30 26.07
CA LEU A 56 6.26 -7.52 25.29
C LEU A 56 5.00 -7.51 26.15
N THR A 57 5.12 -7.85 27.43
CA THR A 57 3.98 -8.03 28.34
C THR A 57 3.42 -6.72 28.83
N VAL A 58 4.21 -5.68 28.89
CA VAL A 58 3.82 -4.34 29.33
C VAL A 58 3.74 -3.37 28.15
N ALA A 59 4.78 -3.28 27.34
CA ALA A 59 4.87 -2.27 26.30
C ALA A 59 3.85 -2.45 25.17
N VAL A 60 3.56 -3.69 24.74
CA VAL A 60 2.61 -3.94 23.66
C VAL A 60 1.17 -3.60 24.07
N PRO A 61 0.65 -4.04 25.23
CA PRO A 61 -0.66 -3.64 25.70
C PRO A 61 -0.84 -2.13 25.82
N LEU A 62 0.11 -1.43 26.45
CA LEU A 62 0.05 0.02 26.59
C LEU A 62 -0.07 0.74 25.25
N LYS A 63 0.72 0.31 24.26
CA LYS A 63 0.68 0.90 22.92
C LYS A 63 -0.62 0.62 22.18
N LEU A 64 -1.16 -0.60 22.29
CA LEU A 64 -2.43 -0.95 21.67
C LEU A 64 -3.59 -0.15 22.28
N ASN A 65 -3.61 0.02 23.60
CA ASN A 65 -4.62 0.82 24.30
C ASN A 65 -4.53 2.29 23.85
N ALA A 66 -3.33 2.88 23.82
CA ALA A 66 -3.15 4.25 23.33
C ALA A 66 -3.60 4.42 21.86
N LEU A 67 -3.32 3.45 20.99
CA LEU A 67 -3.81 3.47 19.61
C LEU A 67 -5.34 3.36 19.52
N GLN A 68 -5.95 2.54 20.36
CA GLN A 68 -7.41 2.37 20.45
C GLN A 68 -8.10 3.66 20.91
N GLU A 69 -7.52 4.33 21.91
CA GLU A 69 -8.03 5.60 22.45
C GLU A 69 -7.83 6.76 21.47
N GLY A 70 -6.65 6.85 20.86
CA GLY A 70 -6.32 7.93 19.93
C GLY A 70 -6.95 7.80 18.55
N MET A 71 -7.35 6.58 18.16
CA MET A 71 -7.97 6.29 16.85
C MET A 71 -9.18 5.34 17.05
N PRO A 72 -10.26 5.79 17.69
CA PRO A 72 -11.41 4.94 17.98
C PRO A 72 -12.05 4.43 16.69
N GLY A 73 -12.34 3.13 16.67
CA GLY A 73 -12.95 2.45 15.53
C GLY A 73 -11.99 1.93 14.45
N ILE A 74 -10.69 2.14 14.61
CA ILE A 74 -9.70 1.57 13.69
C ILE A 74 -9.54 0.05 13.91
N ASP A 75 -9.37 -0.70 12.81
CA ASP A 75 -9.05 -2.13 12.88
C ASP A 75 -7.57 -2.33 13.26
N LEU A 76 -7.30 -2.39 14.57
CA LEU A 76 -5.95 -2.60 15.10
C LEU A 76 -5.32 -3.91 14.63
N LYS A 77 -6.12 -4.99 14.49
CA LYS A 77 -5.61 -6.28 14.00
C LYS A 77 -5.01 -6.12 12.62
N ARG A 78 -5.79 -5.57 11.70
CA ARG A 78 -5.36 -5.31 10.32
C ARG A 78 -4.13 -4.40 10.25
N LEU A 79 -4.10 -3.39 11.11
CA LEU A 79 -3.01 -2.43 11.18
C LEU A 79 -1.70 -3.10 11.59
N VAL A 80 -1.72 -3.85 12.68
CA VAL A 80 -0.57 -4.53 13.27
C VAL A 80 -0.08 -5.69 12.36
N GLU A 81 -1.00 -6.44 11.77
CA GLU A 81 -0.65 -7.48 10.81
C GLU A 81 0.05 -6.90 9.57
N ALA A 82 -0.44 -5.79 9.03
CA ALA A 82 0.13 -5.19 7.83
C ALA A 82 1.48 -4.50 8.10
N VAL A 83 1.59 -3.78 9.23
CA VAL A 83 2.77 -2.99 9.58
C VAL A 83 3.15 -3.22 11.05
N PRO A 84 3.79 -4.37 11.37
CA PRO A 84 4.18 -4.73 12.75
C PRO A 84 5.09 -3.70 13.43
N GLN A 85 5.87 -2.97 12.64
CA GLN A 85 6.75 -1.92 13.14
C GLN A 85 6.02 -0.80 13.90
N LEU A 86 4.71 -0.62 13.74
CA LEU A 86 3.92 0.35 14.50
C LEU A 86 3.98 0.09 16.00
N LEU A 87 4.08 -1.17 16.41
CA LEU A 87 4.26 -1.54 17.81
C LEU A 87 5.62 -1.15 18.39
N SER A 88 6.62 -0.80 17.57
CA SER A 88 7.91 -0.29 18.03
C SER A 88 7.94 1.23 18.12
N LEU A 89 7.01 1.92 17.46
CA LEU A 89 6.90 3.38 17.51
C LEU A 89 6.22 3.83 18.81
N ASP A 90 6.40 5.10 19.15
CA ASP A 90 5.59 5.77 20.15
C ASP A 90 4.20 6.04 19.56
N PRO A 91 3.10 5.59 20.19
CA PRO A 91 1.77 5.76 19.64
C PRO A 91 1.36 7.22 19.52
N GLU A 92 1.56 8.02 20.56
CA GLU A 92 1.10 9.40 20.64
C GLU A 92 1.94 10.33 19.76
N VAL A 93 3.27 10.28 19.94
CA VAL A 93 4.21 11.18 19.27
C VAL A 93 4.34 10.85 17.77
N SER A 94 4.17 9.58 17.40
CA SER A 94 4.39 9.16 16.01
C SER A 94 3.10 8.79 15.28
N VAL A 95 2.37 7.78 15.75
CA VAL A 95 1.28 7.17 14.97
C VAL A 95 0.04 8.05 14.96
N ILE A 96 -0.42 8.46 16.13
CA ILE A 96 -1.64 9.28 16.33
C ILE A 96 -1.41 10.67 15.72
N THR A 97 -0.26 11.29 15.97
CA THR A 97 0.10 12.59 15.38
C THR A 97 0.06 12.55 13.86
N ARG A 98 0.53 11.46 13.23
CA ARG A 98 0.44 11.30 11.77
C ARG A 98 -0.99 11.13 11.28
N ALA A 99 -1.84 10.41 12.02
CA ALA A 99 -3.25 10.30 11.69
C ALA A 99 -3.95 11.67 11.73
N TYR A 100 -3.68 12.50 12.74
CA TYR A 100 -4.20 13.86 12.80
C TYR A 100 -3.68 14.75 11.68
N ALA A 101 -2.38 14.68 11.35
CA ALA A 101 -1.83 15.41 10.20
C ALA A 101 -2.46 15.00 8.86
N LEU A 102 -2.86 13.73 8.72
CA LEU A 102 -3.64 13.27 7.56
C LEU A 102 -5.06 13.84 7.55
N LEU A 103 -5.72 13.95 8.72
CA LEU A 103 -7.05 14.56 8.84
C LEU A 103 -7.03 16.05 8.46
N GLU A 104 -5.98 16.78 8.85
CA GLU A 104 -5.77 18.18 8.46
C GLU A 104 -5.52 18.33 6.96
N LEU A 105 -4.69 17.43 6.38
CA LEU A 105 -4.36 17.46 4.95
C LEU A 105 -5.56 17.10 4.08
N LEU A 106 -6.40 16.18 4.54
CA LEU A 106 -7.52 15.58 3.80
C LEU A 106 -8.85 15.74 4.56
N PRO A 107 -9.28 17.00 4.82
CA PRO A 107 -10.51 17.23 5.54
C PRO A 107 -11.71 16.62 4.80
N ARG A 108 -12.67 16.08 5.54
CA ARG A 108 -13.88 15.42 5.02
C ARG A 108 -13.59 14.10 4.27
N ARG A 109 -12.42 13.48 4.50
CA ARG A 109 -12.10 12.13 3.98
C ARG A 109 -12.08 11.15 5.13
N ASP A 110 -12.38 9.90 4.82
CA ASP A 110 -12.29 8.81 5.80
C ASP A 110 -10.83 8.37 5.98
N VAL A 111 -10.09 9.15 6.79
CA VAL A 111 -8.66 8.93 7.04
C VAL A 111 -8.43 7.61 7.78
N LEU A 112 -9.30 7.22 8.72
CA LEU A 112 -9.16 5.93 9.41
C LEU A 112 -9.25 4.78 8.40
N ARG A 113 -10.22 4.84 7.51
CA ARG A 113 -10.34 3.86 6.43
C ARG A 113 -9.14 3.88 5.48
N MET A 114 -8.59 5.05 5.19
CA MET A 114 -7.36 5.16 4.38
C MET A 114 -6.18 4.48 5.08
N CYS A 115 -6.02 4.66 6.39
CA CYS A 115 -4.98 3.99 7.18
C CYS A 115 -5.18 2.48 7.23
N GLU A 116 -6.41 1.98 7.32
CA GLU A 116 -6.71 0.55 7.24
C GLU A 116 -6.39 -0.05 5.87
N LEU A 117 -6.66 0.69 4.79
CA LEU A 117 -6.36 0.26 3.42
C LEU A 117 -4.87 0.30 3.11
N HIS A 118 -4.13 1.24 3.72
CA HIS A 118 -2.71 1.42 3.51
C HIS A 118 -2.00 1.86 4.81
N PRO A 119 -1.77 0.91 5.74
CA PRO A 119 -1.22 1.21 7.07
C PRO A 119 0.17 1.86 7.06
N GLN A 120 0.91 1.76 5.96
CA GLN A 120 2.18 2.48 5.78
C GLN A 120 2.05 3.99 5.96
N LEU A 121 0.88 4.58 5.74
CA LEU A 121 0.64 6.00 6.01
C LEU A 121 0.99 6.41 7.44
N LEU A 122 0.78 5.51 8.40
CA LEU A 122 1.09 5.75 9.81
C LEU A 122 2.56 5.48 10.16
N SER A 123 3.33 4.85 9.28
CA SER A 123 4.74 4.53 9.49
C SER A 123 5.72 5.53 8.86
N VAL A 124 5.24 6.34 7.90
CA VAL A 124 6.06 7.34 7.21
C VAL A 124 5.88 8.73 7.80
N ASP A 125 6.84 9.59 7.59
CA ASP A 125 6.75 11.01 7.96
C ASP A 125 5.75 11.72 7.03
N THR A 126 4.67 12.24 7.61
CA THR A 126 3.59 12.89 6.85
C THR A 126 4.08 14.13 6.11
N GLN A 127 4.92 14.97 6.73
CA GLN A 127 5.40 16.20 6.12
C GLN A 127 6.42 15.95 5.00
N ARG A 128 7.28 14.95 5.17
CA ARG A 128 8.35 14.65 4.21
C ARG A 128 7.91 13.76 3.06
N VAL A 129 6.90 12.92 3.26
CA VAL A 129 6.49 11.92 2.28
C VAL A 129 5.09 12.19 1.75
N VAL A 130 4.09 12.30 2.64
CA VAL A 130 2.68 12.36 2.25
C VAL A 130 2.31 13.70 1.66
N VAL A 131 2.72 14.81 2.29
CA VAL A 131 2.42 16.17 1.82
C VAL A 131 3.01 16.43 0.42
N PRO A 132 4.28 16.13 0.12
CA PRO A 132 4.83 16.27 -1.22
C PRO A 132 4.10 15.41 -2.27
N ALA A 133 3.79 14.15 -1.94
CA ALA A 133 3.04 13.27 -2.84
C ALA A 133 1.63 13.80 -3.13
N PHE A 134 0.92 14.27 -2.12
CA PHE A 134 -0.41 14.85 -2.29
C PHE A 134 -0.39 16.15 -3.10
N ASN A 135 0.59 17.03 -2.86
CA ASN A 135 0.76 18.26 -3.63
C ASN A 135 1.09 17.96 -5.10
N ALA A 136 1.94 16.98 -5.36
CA ALA A 136 2.21 16.54 -6.73
C ALA A 136 0.94 15.99 -7.39
N LEU A 137 0.19 15.11 -6.70
CA LEU A 137 -1.08 14.61 -7.23
C LEU A 137 -2.05 15.74 -7.58
N ARG A 138 -2.20 16.74 -6.71
CA ARG A 138 -3.06 17.90 -6.92
C ARG A 138 -2.60 18.77 -8.09
N SER A 139 -1.30 19.05 -8.17
CA SER A 139 -0.72 19.86 -9.24
C SER A 139 -0.82 19.18 -10.61
N GLU A 140 -0.46 17.91 -10.67
CA GLU A 140 -0.52 17.12 -11.90
C GLU A 140 -1.96 16.97 -12.40
N LEU A 141 -2.92 16.66 -11.53
CA LEU A 141 -4.32 16.59 -11.92
C LEU A 141 -4.86 17.94 -12.39
N ALA A 142 -4.41 19.04 -11.79
CA ALA A 142 -4.78 20.38 -12.21
C ALA A 142 -4.29 20.73 -13.62
N SER A 143 -3.12 20.22 -14.05
CA SER A 143 -2.60 20.41 -15.42
C SER A 143 -3.48 19.73 -16.48
N TYR A 144 -4.22 18.69 -16.11
CA TYR A 144 -5.25 18.03 -16.94
C TYR A 144 -6.66 18.64 -16.76
N GLY A 145 -6.78 19.80 -16.11
CA GLY A 145 -8.06 20.47 -15.87
C GLY A 145 -8.86 19.95 -14.67
N LEU A 146 -8.36 18.97 -13.92
CA LEU A 146 -9.03 18.38 -12.76
C LEU A 146 -8.68 19.16 -11.49
N ARG A 147 -9.56 20.06 -11.07
CA ARG A 147 -9.37 20.94 -9.91
C ARG A 147 -10.31 20.56 -8.74
N GLY A 148 -10.16 21.27 -7.62
CA GLY A 148 -11.03 21.09 -6.44
C GLY A 148 -10.73 19.81 -5.67
N ALA A 149 -11.77 19.09 -5.27
CA ALA A 149 -11.67 17.94 -4.38
C ALA A 149 -11.20 16.63 -5.05
N ILE A 150 -10.92 16.64 -6.36
CA ILE A 150 -10.65 15.40 -7.10
C ILE A 150 -9.39 14.70 -6.60
N ALA A 151 -8.33 15.45 -6.30
CA ALA A 151 -7.08 14.88 -5.77
C ALA A 151 -7.29 14.16 -4.42
N SER A 152 -8.05 14.76 -3.51
CA SER A 152 -8.38 14.15 -2.23
C SER A 152 -9.30 12.94 -2.38
N GLN A 153 -10.22 12.95 -3.35
CA GLN A 153 -11.06 11.80 -3.68
C GLN A 153 -10.26 10.64 -4.27
N VAL A 154 -9.31 10.93 -5.15
CA VAL A 154 -8.39 9.91 -5.70
C VAL A 154 -7.51 9.33 -4.61
N ALA A 155 -6.94 10.17 -3.74
CA ALA A 155 -6.12 9.75 -2.61
C ALA A 155 -6.90 8.86 -1.63
N GLU A 156 -8.15 9.20 -1.31
CA GLU A 156 -9.04 8.39 -0.47
C GLU A 156 -9.29 6.99 -1.06
N LYS A 157 -9.52 6.90 -2.37
CA LYS A 157 -9.75 5.61 -3.06
C LYS A 157 -8.47 4.80 -3.22
N THR A 158 -7.31 5.45 -3.22
CA THR A 158 -6.01 4.79 -3.37
C THR A 158 -4.95 5.44 -2.49
N PRO A 159 -4.99 5.21 -1.17
CA PRO A 159 -4.09 5.86 -0.22
C PRO A 159 -2.60 5.59 -0.47
N ARG A 160 -2.27 4.47 -1.12
CA ARG A 160 -0.89 4.13 -1.49
C ARG A 160 -0.21 5.17 -2.37
N LEU A 161 -0.95 6.01 -3.10
CA LEU A 161 -0.37 7.10 -3.89
C LEU A 161 0.33 8.13 -3.00
N LEU A 162 -0.13 8.30 -1.77
CA LEU A 162 0.44 9.24 -0.81
C LEU A 162 1.80 8.77 -0.22
N THR A 163 2.18 7.52 -0.45
CA THR A 163 3.49 6.98 -0.05
C THR A 163 4.43 6.78 -1.24
N THR A 164 4.03 7.24 -2.43
CA THR A 164 4.89 7.23 -3.62
C THR A 164 5.61 8.57 -3.80
N THR A 165 6.70 8.56 -4.58
CA THR A 165 7.41 9.80 -4.87
C THR A 165 6.61 10.70 -5.83
N PRO A 166 6.74 12.04 -5.74
CA PRO A 166 6.13 12.97 -6.67
C PRO A 166 6.39 12.63 -8.14
N GLY A 167 7.63 12.29 -8.49
CA GLY A 167 8.00 11.90 -9.86
C GLY A 167 7.28 10.63 -10.35
N THR A 168 7.01 9.69 -9.46
CA THR A 168 6.21 8.49 -9.82
C THR A 168 4.77 8.85 -10.15
N ILE A 169 4.18 9.81 -9.45
CA ILE A 169 2.81 10.29 -9.71
C ILE A 169 2.75 10.95 -11.08
N ALA A 170 3.66 11.88 -11.36
CA ALA A 170 3.76 12.57 -12.65
C ALA A 170 3.97 11.57 -13.80
N ALA A 171 4.92 10.65 -13.66
CA ALA A 171 5.22 9.64 -14.67
C ALA A 171 4.01 8.73 -14.97
N ARG A 172 3.22 8.37 -13.96
CA ARG A 172 2.01 7.55 -14.14
C ARG A 172 0.91 8.28 -14.88
N LEU A 173 0.68 9.56 -14.58
CA LEU A 173 -0.30 10.37 -15.30
C LEU A 173 0.15 10.63 -16.74
N ALA A 174 1.41 10.96 -16.96
CA ALA A 174 1.98 11.12 -18.30
C ALA A 174 1.89 9.82 -19.13
N LEU A 175 2.15 8.66 -18.50
CA LEU A 175 1.99 7.37 -19.15
C LEU A 175 0.54 7.11 -19.55
N LEU A 176 -0.41 7.36 -18.65
CA LEU A 176 -1.84 7.18 -18.91
C LEU A 176 -2.31 8.08 -20.06
N GLU A 177 -1.91 9.35 -20.07
CA GLU A 177 -2.28 10.29 -21.13
C GLU A 177 -1.67 9.89 -22.47
N ARG A 178 -0.40 9.43 -22.51
CA ARG A 178 0.25 8.92 -23.72
C ARG A 178 -0.45 7.67 -24.29
N ILE A 179 -0.87 6.74 -23.43
CA ILE A 179 -1.55 5.50 -23.84
C ILE A 179 -2.98 5.78 -24.28
N SER A 180 -3.65 6.71 -23.60
CA SER A 180 -5.07 6.98 -23.76
C SER A 180 -5.37 8.48 -23.60
N PRO A 181 -5.02 9.30 -24.62
CA PRO A 181 -5.23 10.74 -24.58
C PRO A 181 -6.67 11.13 -24.21
N GLY A 182 -6.80 12.16 -23.37
CA GLY A 182 -8.09 12.67 -22.91
C GLY A 182 -8.80 11.82 -21.86
N THR A 183 -8.28 10.62 -21.52
CA THR A 183 -8.90 9.75 -20.52
C THR A 183 -8.88 10.37 -19.12
N ILE A 184 -7.82 11.07 -18.75
CA ILE A 184 -7.72 11.71 -17.43
C ILE A 184 -8.84 12.74 -17.28
N SER A 185 -9.01 13.64 -18.24
CA SER A 185 -10.05 14.67 -18.23
C SER A 185 -11.47 14.09 -18.27
N ALA A 186 -11.68 13.04 -19.04
CA ALA A 186 -12.98 12.35 -19.13
C ALA A 186 -13.40 11.69 -17.80
N LEU A 187 -12.43 11.37 -16.91
CA LEU A 187 -12.69 10.75 -15.61
C LEU A 187 -12.89 11.75 -14.47
N GLN A 188 -13.06 13.04 -14.75
CA GLN A 188 -13.29 14.07 -13.75
C GLN A 188 -14.39 13.72 -12.74
N LYS A 189 -15.51 13.15 -13.19
CA LYS A 189 -16.62 12.74 -12.34
C LYS A 189 -16.49 11.31 -11.76
N ARG A 190 -15.37 10.65 -12.01
CA ARG A 190 -15.14 9.24 -11.64
C ARG A 190 -13.79 9.03 -10.94
N PRO A 191 -13.56 9.62 -9.75
CA PRO A 191 -12.27 9.55 -9.05
C PRO A 191 -11.82 8.12 -8.74
N SER A 192 -12.74 7.21 -8.45
CA SER A 192 -12.43 5.79 -8.24
C SER A 192 -11.87 5.11 -9.49
N SER A 193 -12.35 5.49 -10.67
CA SER A 193 -11.87 4.98 -11.95
C SER A 193 -10.46 5.51 -12.23
N LEU A 194 -10.23 6.80 -12.03
CA LEU A 194 -8.92 7.42 -12.18
C LEU A 194 -7.91 6.81 -11.21
N ALA A 195 -8.26 6.64 -9.94
CA ALA A 195 -7.44 6.00 -8.93
C ALA A 195 -7.00 4.59 -9.34
N ARG A 196 -7.90 3.79 -9.91
CA ARG A 196 -7.59 2.44 -10.43
C ARG A 196 -6.60 2.48 -11.59
N LEU A 197 -6.79 3.37 -12.55
CA LEU A 197 -5.89 3.53 -13.69
C LEU A 197 -4.50 3.99 -13.25
N MET A 198 -4.40 4.93 -12.32
CA MET A 198 -3.13 5.38 -11.77
C MET A 198 -2.35 4.28 -11.04
N CYS A 199 -3.03 3.27 -10.51
CA CYS A 199 -2.41 2.16 -9.81
C CYS A 199 -2.19 0.90 -10.67
N ALA A 200 -2.67 0.93 -11.89
CA ALA A 200 -2.51 -0.18 -12.82
C ALA A 200 -1.04 -0.36 -13.22
N SER A 201 -0.65 -1.60 -13.50
CA SER A 201 0.65 -1.87 -14.10
C SER A 201 0.69 -1.31 -15.53
N GLU A 202 1.88 -0.98 -16.03
CA GLU A 202 2.04 -0.54 -17.42
C GLU A 202 1.44 -1.56 -18.40
N ARG A 203 1.68 -2.85 -18.16
CA ARG A 203 1.10 -3.92 -18.99
C ARG A 203 -0.43 -3.92 -18.99
N ALA A 204 -1.06 -3.58 -17.85
CA ALA A 204 -2.51 -3.44 -17.79
C ALA A 204 -3.00 -2.20 -18.54
N LEU A 205 -2.28 -1.10 -18.49
CA LEU A 205 -2.58 0.10 -19.28
C LEU A 205 -2.40 -0.15 -20.77
N MET A 206 -1.40 -0.94 -21.20
CA MET A 206 -1.20 -1.32 -22.60
C MET A 206 -2.40 -2.07 -23.20
N ARG A 207 -3.26 -2.70 -22.38
CA ARG A 207 -4.52 -3.30 -22.86
C ARG A 207 -5.46 -2.25 -23.45
N ILE A 208 -5.45 -1.03 -22.92
CA ILE A 208 -6.28 0.07 -23.46
C ILE A 208 -5.80 0.43 -24.86
N LYS A 209 -4.46 0.57 -25.03
CA LYS A 209 -3.87 0.88 -26.32
C LYS A 209 -4.16 -0.23 -27.34
N PHE A 210 -3.90 -1.48 -26.96
CA PHE A 210 -4.17 -2.66 -27.77
C PHE A 210 -5.62 -2.71 -28.29
N LEU A 211 -6.59 -2.52 -27.39
CA LEU A 211 -8.01 -2.59 -27.77
C LEU A 211 -8.41 -1.47 -28.72
N ARG A 212 -7.83 -0.27 -28.56
CA ARG A 212 -8.08 0.84 -29.51
C ARG A 212 -7.53 0.56 -30.91
N GLU A 213 -6.40 -0.14 -31.00
CA GLU A 213 -5.78 -0.46 -32.28
C GLU A 213 -6.42 -1.66 -32.97
N VAL A 214 -6.76 -2.69 -32.22
CA VAL A 214 -7.22 -3.99 -32.77
C VAL A 214 -8.75 -4.03 -32.94
N ASP A 215 -9.48 -3.31 -32.11
CA ASP A 215 -10.94 -3.30 -32.13
C ASP A 215 -11.51 -1.89 -31.90
N PRO A 216 -11.30 -0.98 -32.87
CA PRO A 216 -11.70 0.43 -32.72
C PRO A 216 -13.22 0.64 -32.64
N GLY A 217 -14.03 -0.35 -32.97
CA GLY A 217 -15.50 -0.32 -32.87
C GLY A 217 -16.04 -0.63 -31.46
N VAL A 218 -15.21 -1.16 -30.58
CA VAL A 218 -15.63 -1.41 -29.20
C VAL A 218 -15.66 -0.13 -28.41
N GLU A 219 -16.82 0.24 -27.87
CA GLU A 219 -16.96 1.32 -26.90
C GLU A 219 -16.25 0.94 -25.60
N LEU A 220 -14.96 1.25 -25.57
CA LEU A 220 -14.05 0.76 -24.55
C LEU A 220 -14.16 1.60 -23.28
N ASN A 221 -14.62 0.97 -22.19
CA ASN A 221 -14.37 1.54 -20.86
C ASN A 221 -12.93 1.21 -20.44
N PRO A 222 -12.00 2.20 -20.37
CA PRO A 222 -10.60 1.96 -20.01
C PRO A 222 -10.42 1.23 -18.68
N VAL A 223 -11.32 1.46 -17.72
CA VAL A 223 -11.29 0.82 -16.40
C VAL A 223 -11.58 -0.68 -16.53
N THR A 224 -12.55 -1.05 -17.35
CA THR A 224 -12.90 -2.48 -17.56
C THR A 224 -11.72 -3.23 -18.15
N ALA A 225 -11.06 -2.67 -19.17
CA ALA A 225 -9.88 -3.29 -19.80
C ALA A 225 -8.76 -3.57 -18.79
N VAL A 226 -8.51 -2.64 -17.88
CA VAL A 226 -7.46 -2.73 -16.85
C VAL A 226 -7.84 -3.69 -15.72
N CYS A 227 -9.13 -3.76 -15.35
CA CYS A 227 -9.61 -4.57 -14.22
C CYS A 227 -9.77 -6.06 -14.55
N LEU A 228 -9.81 -6.46 -15.82
CA LEU A 228 -9.84 -7.87 -16.19
C LEU A 228 -8.61 -8.61 -15.63
N SER A 229 -8.81 -9.83 -15.14
CA SER A 229 -7.69 -10.70 -14.77
C SER A 229 -6.79 -10.97 -15.98
N VAL A 230 -5.53 -11.32 -15.74
CA VAL A 230 -4.60 -11.67 -16.83
C VAL A 230 -5.12 -12.85 -17.65
N ALA A 231 -5.65 -13.88 -16.97
CA ALA A 231 -6.18 -15.07 -17.61
C ALA A 231 -7.42 -14.77 -18.46
N GLU A 232 -8.33 -13.95 -17.94
CA GLU A 232 -9.55 -13.58 -18.66
C GLU A 232 -9.25 -12.70 -19.87
N PHE A 233 -8.33 -11.74 -19.74
CA PHE A 233 -7.91 -10.90 -20.85
C PHE A 233 -7.24 -11.72 -21.96
N LYS A 234 -6.34 -12.64 -21.61
CA LYS A 234 -5.69 -13.54 -22.59
C LYS A 234 -6.67 -14.48 -23.30
N ARG A 235 -7.69 -14.96 -22.57
CA ARG A 235 -8.74 -15.81 -23.16
C ARG A 235 -9.53 -15.05 -24.24
N ARG A 236 -9.84 -13.76 -24.00
CA ARG A 236 -10.57 -12.91 -24.95
C ARG A 236 -9.70 -12.44 -26.10
N TYR A 237 -8.43 -12.17 -25.83
CA TYR A 237 -7.48 -11.55 -26.74
C TYR A 237 -6.13 -12.30 -26.73
N PRO A 238 -6.07 -13.51 -27.29
CA PRO A 238 -4.86 -14.35 -27.28
C PRO A 238 -3.66 -13.70 -27.96
N GLN A 239 -3.90 -12.80 -28.93
CA GLN A 239 -2.86 -12.07 -29.67
C GLN A 239 -2.19 -10.94 -28.86
N PHE A 240 -2.70 -10.59 -27.66
CA PHE A 240 -2.19 -9.47 -26.87
C PHE A 240 -0.70 -9.60 -26.50
N ASP A 241 -0.25 -10.80 -26.12
CA ASP A 241 1.14 -11.01 -25.70
C ASP A 241 2.12 -10.82 -26.86
N ALA A 242 1.74 -11.24 -28.08
CA ALA A 242 2.51 -11.02 -29.29
C ALA A 242 2.56 -9.52 -29.65
N TRP A 243 1.41 -8.85 -29.60
CA TRP A 243 1.31 -7.41 -29.85
C TRP A 243 2.17 -6.60 -28.88
N VAL A 244 2.16 -6.91 -27.56
CA VAL A 244 3.00 -6.21 -26.56
C VAL A 244 4.48 -6.34 -26.89
N LYS A 245 4.94 -7.50 -27.39
CA LYS A 245 6.36 -7.69 -27.78
C LYS A 245 6.73 -6.79 -28.96
N VAL A 246 5.88 -6.69 -29.97
CA VAL A 246 6.09 -5.81 -31.14
C VAL A 246 6.12 -4.34 -30.68
N ALA A 247 5.11 -3.89 -29.94
CA ALA A 247 5.02 -2.53 -29.42
C ALA A 247 6.19 -2.16 -28.48
N ALA A 248 6.82 -3.11 -27.80
CA ALA A 248 8.01 -2.88 -26.99
C ALA A 248 9.27 -2.71 -27.84
N ASN A 249 9.37 -3.41 -28.96
CA ASN A 249 10.50 -3.29 -29.89
C ASN A 249 10.46 -1.95 -30.66
N GLU A 250 9.29 -1.51 -31.10
CA GLU A 250 9.11 -0.21 -31.76
C GLU A 250 9.58 0.95 -30.87
N ARG A 251 9.29 0.92 -29.56
CA ARG A 251 9.76 1.94 -28.61
C ARG A 251 11.29 1.98 -28.43
N ARG A 252 11.99 0.86 -28.66
CA ARG A 252 13.46 0.79 -28.55
C ARG A 252 14.14 1.38 -29.77
N THR A 253 13.47 1.39 -30.92
CA THR A 253 13.98 1.96 -32.16
C THR A 253 13.74 3.47 -32.26
N GLU A 254 12.84 4.03 -31.46
CA GLU A 254 12.53 5.47 -31.41
C GLU A 254 13.37 6.25 -30.37
N GLN A 255 14.18 5.57 -29.56
CA GLN A 255 15.12 6.16 -28.56
C GLN A 255 16.56 6.14 -29.07
#